data_95161fc2259412dceaf93793879a8b63
#
_entry.id   95161fc2259412dceaf93793879a8b63
#
_cell.length_a   1.000
_cell.length_b   1.000
_cell.length_c   1.000
_cell.angle_alpha   90.00
_cell.angle_beta   90.00
_cell.angle_gamma   90.00
#
_symmetry.space_group_name_H-M   'P 1'
#
loop_
_entity.id
_entity.type
_entity.pdbx_description
1 polymer ?
#
loop_
_entity_poly.entity_id
_entity_poly.type
_entity_poly.pdbx_seq_one_letter_code
_entity_poly.pdbx_strand_id
1 'polypeptide(L)'
;MFKSQYTEVGEPKAELANYVRLGGFPATHLQEFSQDEVYTIVRDIYNSTIFSDIVKHNQVRKIDQLERVVKYTFNNVGNTFSAKFISDYLKTEHRALDNETVYSYLEKLEKAYLLHRCSRFDLQGKEILKTQEKFYLADTALRYSVLGYNADSVASSLENVVYLELCRRGYTV
;
A
#
# COMPACT_ATOMS: atom_id res chain seq x y z
N MET A 1 -9.68 -10.79 10.65
CA MET A 1 -10.15 -11.56 11.81
C MET A 1 -11.67 -11.51 12.02
N PHE A 2 -12.45 -11.00 11.08
CA PHE A 2 -13.91 -11.01 11.14
C PHE A 2 -14.57 -12.30 10.62
N LYS A 3 -13.82 -13.14 9.88
CA LYS A 3 -14.34 -14.42 9.34
C LYS A 3 -14.47 -15.57 10.37
N SER A 4 -13.89 -15.47 11.55
CA SER A 4 -13.85 -16.62 12.48
C SER A 4 -15.15 -16.93 13.21
N GLN A 5 -16.18 -16.10 13.06
CA GLN A 5 -17.45 -16.31 13.78
C GLN A 5 -18.59 -16.86 12.91
N TYR A 6 -18.50 -16.86 11.57
CA TYR A 6 -19.67 -17.11 10.73
C TYR A 6 -19.46 -17.98 9.47
N THR A 7 -18.27 -18.54 9.22
CA THR A 7 -18.03 -19.41 8.06
C THR A 7 -17.21 -20.63 8.43
N GLU A 8 -17.53 -21.79 7.87
CA GLU A 8 -16.62 -22.94 7.87
C GLU A 8 -15.25 -22.48 7.40
N VAL A 9 -14.24 -22.73 8.22
CA VAL A 9 -12.85 -22.34 7.89
C VAL A 9 -12.42 -23.19 6.71
N GLY A 10 -12.30 -22.57 5.53
CA GLY A 10 -11.75 -23.20 4.35
C GLY A 10 -10.31 -23.70 4.57
N GLU A 11 -9.73 -24.35 3.57
CA GLU A 11 -8.34 -24.79 3.67
C GLU A 11 -7.42 -23.57 3.92
N PRO A 12 -6.57 -23.57 4.98
CA PRO A 12 -5.80 -22.39 5.39
C PRO A 12 -4.94 -21.76 4.27
N LYS A 13 -4.42 -22.59 3.35
CA LYS A 13 -3.64 -22.11 2.21
C LYS A 13 -4.49 -21.36 1.20
N ALA A 14 -5.71 -21.83 0.93
CA ALA A 14 -6.63 -21.18 0.01
C ALA A 14 -7.11 -19.84 0.61
N GLU A 15 -7.41 -19.80 1.90
CA GLU A 15 -7.79 -18.58 2.62
C GLU A 15 -6.66 -17.54 2.61
N LEU A 16 -5.41 -17.97 2.84
CA LEU A 16 -4.24 -17.08 2.75
C LEU A 16 -4.07 -16.54 1.33
N ALA A 17 -4.17 -17.40 0.30
CA ALA A 17 -4.06 -16.98 -1.08
C ALA A 17 -5.15 -15.96 -1.47
N ASN A 18 -6.38 -16.17 -1.00
CA ASN A 18 -7.48 -15.23 -1.18
C ASN A 18 -7.20 -13.91 -0.45
N TYR A 19 -6.74 -13.96 0.80
CA TYR A 19 -6.41 -12.77 1.57
C TYR A 19 -5.28 -11.95 0.92
N VAL A 20 -4.22 -12.60 0.44
CA VAL A 20 -3.13 -11.92 -0.28
C VAL A 20 -3.64 -11.20 -1.53
N ARG A 21 -4.62 -11.80 -2.23
CA ARG A 21 -5.15 -11.28 -3.49
C ARG A 21 -6.29 -10.26 -3.30
N LEU A 22 -7.23 -10.55 -2.40
CA LEU A 22 -8.47 -9.79 -2.24
C LEU A 22 -8.45 -8.85 -1.03
N GLY A 23 -7.40 -8.95 -0.19
CA GLY A 23 -7.25 -8.12 1.00
C GLY A 23 -8.21 -8.48 2.13
N GLY A 24 -8.31 -7.57 3.10
CA GLY A 24 -9.09 -7.73 4.31
C GLY A 24 -10.00 -6.55 4.62
N PHE A 25 -10.32 -5.69 3.66
CA PHE A 25 -11.28 -4.61 3.90
C PHE A 25 -12.64 -5.16 4.34
N PRO A 26 -13.21 -4.70 5.48
CA PRO A 26 -14.49 -5.24 5.98
C PRO A 26 -15.62 -5.17 4.95
N ALA A 27 -15.67 -4.11 4.14
CA ALA A 27 -16.71 -3.92 3.12
C ALA A 27 -16.73 -5.03 2.06
N THR A 28 -15.58 -5.66 1.79
CA THR A 28 -15.47 -6.75 0.80
C THR A 28 -15.84 -8.13 1.37
N HIS A 29 -16.19 -8.20 2.65
CA HIS A 29 -16.56 -9.43 3.36
C HIS A 29 -18.02 -9.44 3.89
N LEU A 30 -18.82 -8.44 3.50
CA LEU A 30 -20.22 -8.35 3.93
C LEU A 30 -21.10 -9.38 3.22
N GLN A 31 -20.72 -9.78 2.03
CA GLN A 31 -21.36 -10.81 1.21
C GLN A 31 -20.34 -11.46 0.28
N GLU A 32 -20.76 -12.46 -0.48
CA GLU A 32 -19.89 -13.04 -1.52
C GLU A 32 -19.82 -12.09 -2.72
N PHE A 33 -18.61 -11.60 -2.97
CA PHE A 33 -18.28 -10.77 -4.13
C PHE A 33 -17.32 -11.52 -5.06
N SER A 34 -17.49 -11.31 -6.36
CA SER A 34 -16.46 -11.67 -7.33
C SER A 34 -15.19 -10.83 -7.16
N GLN A 35 -14.07 -11.29 -7.71
CA GLN A 35 -12.80 -10.55 -7.64
C GLN A 35 -12.92 -9.12 -8.20
N ASP A 36 -13.63 -8.96 -9.32
CA ASP A 36 -13.78 -7.66 -9.97
C ASP A 36 -14.63 -6.69 -9.14
N GLU A 37 -15.67 -7.20 -8.46
CA GLU A 37 -16.46 -6.41 -7.53
C GLU A 37 -15.63 -5.98 -6.31
N VAL A 38 -14.82 -6.88 -5.74
CA VAL A 38 -13.88 -6.54 -4.66
C VAL A 38 -12.95 -5.42 -5.09
N TYR A 39 -12.33 -5.53 -6.27
CA TYR A 39 -11.41 -4.48 -6.74
C TYR A 39 -12.13 -3.17 -7.07
N THR A 40 -13.38 -3.22 -7.48
CA THR A 40 -14.21 -2.02 -7.68
C THR A 40 -14.48 -1.33 -6.34
N ILE A 41 -14.95 -2.07 -5.34
CA ILE A 41 -15.20 -1.54 -3.99
C ILE A 41 -13.93 -0.91 -3.41
N VAL A 42 -12.80 -1.62 -3.48
CA VAL A 42 -11.51 -1.13 -2.94
C VAL A 42 -11.02 0.09 -3.71
N ARG A 43 -11.22 0.15 -5.03
CA ARG A 43 -10.90 1.32 -5.85
C ARG A 43 -11.73 2.54 -5.46
N ASP A 44 -12.99 2.34 -5.14
CA ASP A 44 -13.88 3.42 -4.69
C ASP A 44 -13.46 3.94 -3.31
N ILE A 45 -13.06 3.06 -2.39
CA ILE A 45 -12.47 3.43 -1.10
C ILE A 45 -11.19 4.24 -1.33
N TYR A 46 -10.28 3.75 -2.18
CA TYR A 46 -9.04 4.44 -2.53
C TYR A 46 -9.32 5.83 -3.13
N ASN A 47 -10.20 5.93 -4.13
CA ASN A 47 -10.53 7.20 -4.78
C ASN A 47 -11.14 8.18 -3.79
N SER A 48 -12.05 7.72 -2.93
CA SER A 48 -12.66 8.55 -1.88
C SER A 48 -11.60 9.08 -0.90
N THR A 49 -10.69 8.23 -0.45
CA THR A 49 -9.60 8.62 0.46
C THR A 49 -8.64 9.62 -0.21
N ILE A 50 -8.20 9.33 -1.44
CA ILE A 50 -7.34 10.27 -2.18
C ILE A 50 -8.01 11.62 -2.34
N PHE A 51 -9.28 11.64 -2.76
CA PHE A 51 -9.98 12.90 -3.02
C PHE A 51 -10.30 13.67 -1.74
N SER A 52 -10.89 13.01 -0.74
CA SER A 52 -11.37 13.65 0.48
C SER A 52 -10.22 14.01 1.41
N ASP A 53 -9.32 13.05 1.70
CA ASP A 53 -8.33 13.21 2.77
C ASP A 53 -7.03 13.83 2.26
N ILE A 54 -6.65 13.56 1.02
CA ILE A 54 -5.38 14.06 0.49
C ILE A 54 -5.59 15.32 -0.35
N VAL A 55 -6.43 15.27 -1.38
CA VAL A 55 -6.56 16.38 -2.32
C VAL A 55 -7.27 17.56 -1.66
N LYS A 56 -8.44 17.33 -1.05
CA LYS A 56 -9.26 18.37 -0.47
C LYS A 56 -8.64 19.00 0.78
N HIS A 57 -8.20 18.17 1.74
CA HIS A 57 -7.64 18.68 2.99
C HIS A 57 -6.23 19.29 2.81
N ASN A 58 -5.42 18.76 1.92
CA ASN A 58 -4.04 19.23 1.73
C ASN A 58 -3.86 20.13 0.51
N GLN A 59 -4.95 20.54 -0.15
CA GLN A 59 -4.93 21.44 -1.32
C GLN A 59 -3.94 20.98 -2.41
N VAL A 60 -3.86 19.69 -2.68
CA VAL A 60 -2.99 19.14 -3.72
C VAL A 60 -3.50 19.58 -5.09
N ARG A 61 -2.73 20.43 -5.77
CA ARG A 61 -3.11 20.98 -7.08
C ARG A 61 -2.75 20.07 -8.25
N LYS A 62 -1.72 19.24 -8.10
CA LYS A 62 -1.18 18.39 -9.17
C LYS A 62 -1.52 16.93 -8.90
N ILE A 63 -2.77 16.55 -9.12
CA ILE A 63 -3.30 15.21 -8.83
C ILE A 63 -2.59 14.15 -9.67
N ASP A 64 -2.26 14.45 -10.93
CA ASP A 64 -1.53 13.55 -11.82
C ASP A 64 -0.13 13.17 -11.28
N GLN A 65 0.53 14.10 -10.60
CA GLN A 65 1.81 13.85 -9.95
C GLN A 65 1.66 12.96 -8.72
N LEU A 66 0.64 13.21 -7.90
CA LEU A 66 0.31 12.35 -6.76
C LEU A 66 0.02 10.92 -7.23
N GLU A 67 -0.81 10.74 -8.26
CA GLU A 67 -1.14 9.41 -8.80
C GLU A 67 0.09 8.64 -9.28
N ARG A 68 1.09 9.33 -9.85
CA ARG A 68 2.35 8.69 -10.27
C ARG A 68 3.16 8.20 -9.09
N VAL A 69 3.26 9.03 -8.03
CA VAL A 69 3.94 8.62 -6.80
C VAL A 69 3.22 7.42 -6.20
N VAL A 70 1.87 7.42 -6.18
CA VAL A 70 1.08 6.27 -5.72
C VAL A 70 1.38 5.02 -6.53
N LYS A 71 1.27 5.09 -7.86
CA LYS A 71 1.51 3.93 -8.74
C LYS A 71 2.92 3.37 -8.57
N TYR A 72 3.92 4.25 -8.50
CA TYR A 72 5.30 3.81 -8.25
C TYR A 72 5.42 3.10 -6.90
N THR A 73 4.90 3.69 -5.83
CA THR A 73 4.99 3.15 -4.48
C THR A 73 4.25 1.81 -4.37
N PHE A 74 3.04 1.71 -4.92
CA PHE A 74 2.25 0.47 -4.90
C PHE A 74 2.92 -0.64 -5.70
N ASN A 75 3.60 -0.31 -6.80
CA ASN A 75 4.34 -1.30 -7.58
C ASN A 75 5.60 -1.80 -6.85
N ASN A 76 6.18 -0.98 -5.98
CA ASN A 76 7.43 -1.27 -5.28
C ASN A 76 7.24 -1.62 -3.79
N VAL A 77 6.06 -2.07 -3.40
CA VAL A 77 5.78 -2.54 -2.03
C VAL A 77 6.80 -3.59 -1.59
N GLY A 78 7.34 -3.43 -0.37
CA GLY A 78 8.35 -4.31 0.19
C GLY A 78 9.78 -4.08 -0.33
N ASN A 79 9.95 -3.39 -1.46
CA ASN A 79 11.27 -3.01 -1.94
C ASN A 79 11.78 -1.76 -1.22
N THR A 80 13.10 -1.68 -1.04
CA THR A 80 13.74 -0.47 -0.52
C THR A 80 13.81 0.58 -1.61
N PHE A 81 13.30 1.78 -1.33
CA PHE A 81 13.48 2.94 -2.20
C PHE A 81 13.49 4.25 -1.39
N SER A 82 13.81 5.34 -2.05
CA SER A 82 13.78 6.68 -1.49
C SER A 82 13.02 7.62 -2.40
N ALA A 83 12.63 8.79 -1.88
CA ALA A 83 12.03 9.84 -2.72
C ALA A 83 12.92 10.21 -3.91
N LYS A 84 14.24 10.11 -3.75
CA LYS A 84 15.18 10.32 -4.86
C LYS A 84 14.98 9.29 -5.99
N PHE A 85 14.79 8.01 -5.67
CA PHE A 85 14.52 6.98 -6.69
C PHE A 85 13.22 7.27 -7.45
N ILE A 86 12.17 7.69 -6.76
CA ILE A 86 10.92 8.10 -7.42
C ILE A 86 11.16 9.32 -8.31
N SER A 87 11.85 10.35 -7.80
CA SER A 87 12.16 11.56 -8.55
C SER A 87 12.97 11.24 -9.80
N ASP A 88 14.00 10.42 -9.69
CA ASP A 88 14.86 10.04 -10.81
C ASP A 88 14.08 9.20 -11.83
N TYR A 89 13.24 8.26 -11.41
CA TYR A 89 12.34 7.51 -12.28
C TYR A 89 11.38 8.44 -13.04
N LEU A 90 10.74 9.39 -12.36
CA LEU A 90 9.82 10.34 -13.00
C LEU A 90 10.52 11.30 -13.97
N LYS A 91 11.80 11.60 -13.76
CA LYS A 91 12.61 12.36 -14.72
C LYS A 91 12.81 11.60 -16.03
N THR A 92 13.01 10.28 -15.98
CA THR A 92 13.14 9.46 -17.19
C THR A 92 11.87 9.47 -18.04
N GLU A 93 10.71 9.68 -17.39
CA GLU A 93 9.41 9.83 -18.06
C GLU A 93 9.12 11.28 -18.52
N HIS A 94 10.11 12.18 -18.50
CA HIS A 94 9.96 13.61 -18.79
C HIS A 94 8.95 14.35 -17.89
N ARG A 95 8.81 13.91 -16.64
CA ARG A 95 7.83 14.39 -15.65
C ARG A 95 8.48 14.59 -14.29
N ALA A 96 9.53 15.38 -14.26
CA ALA A 96 10.34 15.62 -13.09
C ALA A 96 9.50 16.12 -11.89
N LEU A 97 9.70 15.46 -10.74
CA LEU A 97 9.28 15.91 -9.41
C LEU A 97 10.53 16.14 -8.57
N ASP A 98 10.50 17.17 -7.74
CA ASP A 98 11.54 17.32 -6.73
C ASP A 98 11.33 16.34 -5.57
N ASN A 99 12.41 16.03 -4.85
CA ASN A 99 12.38 15.06 -3.77
C ASN A 99 11.45 15.48 -2.63
N GLU A 100 11.37 16.77 -2.33
CA GLU A 100 10.54 17.32 -1.26
C GLU A 100 9.05 17.10 -1.55
N THR A 101 8.63 17.35 -2.78
CA THR A 101 7.26 17.05 -3.24
C THR A 101 6.94 15.56 -3.15
N VAL A 102 7.87 14.68 -3.52
CA VAL A 102 7.68 13.24 -3.39
C VAL A 102 7.51 12.84 -1.92
N TYR A 103 8.39 13.32 -1.03
CA TYR A 103 8.25 13.06 0.42
C TYR A 103 6.93 13.57 0.98
N SER A 104 6.51 14.77 0.57
CA SER A 104 5.22 15.35 0.97
C SER A 104 4.04 14.46 0.54
N TYR A 105 4.08 13.86 -0.66
CA TYR A 105 3.02 12.95 -1.10
C TYR A 105 3.05 11.63 -0.33
N LEU A 106 4.22 11.04 -0.08
CA LEU A 106 4.35 9.84 0.73
C LEU A 106 3.82 10.05 2.14
N GLU A 107 4.15 11.18 2.78
CA GLU A 107 3.65 11.55 4.11
C GLU A 107 2.12 11.70 4.13
N LYS A 108 1.53 12.27 3.08
CA LYS A 108 0.07 12.39 2.98
C LYS A 108 -0.61 11.03 2.83
N LEU A 109 -0.04 10.12 2.05
CA LEU A 109 -0.52 8.74 1.91
C LEU A 109 -0.43 7.98 3.23
N GLU A 110 0.62 8.21 4.00
CA GLU A 110 0.81 7.63 5.33
C GLU A 110 -0.22 8.17 6.34
N LYS A 111 -0.44 9.49 6.37
CA LYS A 111 -1.47 10.13 7.21
C LYS A 111 -2.90 9.71 6.84
N ALA A 112 -3.14 9.38 5.58
CA ALA A 112 -4.41 8.83 5.09
C ALA A 112 -4.55 7.31 5.32
N TYR A 113 -3.61 6.70 6.03
CA TYR A 113 -3.57 5.26 6.31
C TYR A 113 -3.61 4.36 5.06
N LEU A 114 -3.12 4.85 3.93
CA LEU A 114 -2.95 4.04 2.72
C LEU A 114 -1.60 3.33 2.70
N LEU A 115 -0.60 3.94 3.36
CA LEU A 115 0.77 3.43 3.46
C LEU A 115 1.24 3.33 4.91
N HIS A 116 2.12 2.38 5.14
CA HIS A 116 2.96 2.29 6.33
C HIS A 116 4.41 2.42 5.91
N ARG A 117 5.14 3.31 6.57
CA ARG A 117 6.57 3.49 6.38
C ARG A 117 7.32 2.59 7.37
N CYS A 118 8.24 1.80 6.84
CA CYS A 118 9.18 1.01 7.63
C CYS A 118 10.57 1.53 7.39
N SER A 119 11.15 2.18 8.40
CA SER A 119 12.48 2.74 8.34
C SER A 119 13.53 1.64 8.50
N ARG A 120 14.65 1.79 7.81
CA ARG A 120 15.77 0.86 7.96
C ARG A 120 16.42 1.07 9.33
N PHE A 121 16.59 -0.02 10.07
CA PHE A 121 17.37 -0.01 11.31
C PHE A 121 18.80 -0.53 11.05
N ASP A 122 19.81 0.25 11.46
CA ASP A 122 21.18 -0.18 11.41
C ASP A 122 21.54 -0.91 12.71
N LEU A 123 21.76 -2.22 12.60
CA LEU A 123 22.12 -3.07 13.74
C LEU A 123 23.51 -2.74 14.32
N GLN A 124 24.43 -2.21 13.52
CA GLN A 124 25.79 -1.86 13.96
C GLN A 124 25.81 -0.49 14.61
N GLY A 125 25.23 0.52 13.97
CA GLY A 125 25.13 1.87 14.51
C GLY A 125 24.02 2.06 15.54
N LYS A 126 23.10 1.11 15.67
CA LYS A 126 21.89 1.22 16.51
C LYS A 126 21.07 2.48 16.21
N GLU A 127 21.04 2.87 14.95
CA GLU A 127 20.36 4.08 14.49
C GLU A 127 19.28 3.75 13.46
N ILE A 128 18.22 4.55 13.46
CA ILE A 128 17.21 4.53 12.41
C ILE A 128 17.73 5.36 11.24
N LEU A 129 17.91 4.73 10.08
CA LEU A 129 18.36 5.40 8.87
C LEU A 129 17.16 6.02 8.14
N LYS A 130 17.29 7.28 7.75
CA LYS A 130 16.25 8.02 6.99
C LYS A 130 16.28 7.77 5.48
N THR A 131 17.07 6.79 5.03
CA THR A 131 17.23 6.47 3.62
C THR A 131 17.01 4.99 3.38
N GLN A 132 16.54 4.64 2.18
CA GLN A 132 16.24 3.26 1.82
C GLN A 132 15.13 2.65 2.70
N GLU A 133 14.04 3.37 2.82
CA GLU A 133 12.85 2.94 3.53
C GLU A 133 12.08 1.90 2.71
N LYS A 134 11.34 1.03 3.39
CA LYS A 134 10.31 0.20 2.77
C LYS A 134 8.93 0.81 3.02
N PHE A 135 8.04 0.59 2.08
CA PHE A 135 6.65 1.00 2.23
C PHE A 135 5.75 -0.22 2.04
N TYR A 136 4.76 -0.32 2.92
CA TYR A 136 3.74 -1.37 2.90
C TYR A 136 2.37 -0.73 2.79
N LEU A 137 1.43 -1.40 2.13
CA LEU A 137 0.05 -0.96 2.02
C LEU A 137 -0.73 -1.36 3.27
N ALA A 138 -1.71 -0.56 3.65
CA ALA A 138 -2.66 -0.91 4.71
C ALA A 138 -3.51 -2.14 4.36
N ASP A 139 -3.66 -2.41 3.07
CA ASP A 139 -4.35 -3.61 2.57
C ASP A 139 -3.81 -4.00 1.18
N THR A 140 -3.62 -5.29 0.94
CA THR A 140 -3.05 -5.80 -0.32
C THR A 140 -3.96 -5.58 -1.52
N ALA A 141 -5.28 -5.53 -1.33
CA ALA A 141 -6.24 -5.26 -2.40
C ALA A 141 -6.08 -3.86 -3.00
N LEU A 142 -5.55 -2.89 -2.25
CA LEU A 142 -5.23 -1.55 -2.78
C LEU A 142 -4.30 -1.63 -3.98
N ARG A 143 -3.28 -2.50 -3.91
CA ARG A 143 -2.35 -2.68 -5.03
C ARG A 143 -3.07 -3.12 -6.29
N TYR A 144 -3.84 -4.19 -6.18
CA TYR A 144 -4.49 -4.82 -7.32
C TYR A 144 -5.67 -4.00 -7.85
N SER A 145 -6.36 -3.26 -7.00
CA SER A 145 -7.44 -2.36 -7.44
C SER A 145 -6.91 -1.18 -8.27
N VAL A 146 -5.69 -0.69 -7.98
CA VAL A 146 -5.09 0.47 -8.67
C VAL A 146 -4.23 0.07 -9.86
N LEU A 147 -3.46 -1.02 -9.75
CA LEU A 147 -2.48 -1.44 -10.76
C LEU A 147 -2.97 -2.59 -11.65
N GLY A 148 -4.03 -3.28 -11.24
CA GLY A 148 -4.43 -4.57 -11.81
C GLY A 148 -3.68 -5.75 -11.17
N TYR A 149 -4.28 -6.94 -11.26
CA TYR A 149 -3.66 -8.15 -10.73
C TYR A 149 -2.44 -8.56 -11.57
N ASN A 150 -1.34 -8.86 -10.88
CA ASN A 150 -0.12 -9.41 -11.47
C ASN A 150 0.42 -10.53 -10.57
N ALA A 151 0.55 -11.74 -11.11
CA ALA A 151 1.05 -12.92 -10.38
C ALA A 151 2.49 -12.74 -9.86
N ASP A 152 3.34 -12.02 -10.58
CA ASP A 152 4.74 -11.77 -10.19
C ASP A 152 4.84 -10.92 -8.91
N SER A 153 3.77 -10.21 -8.55
CA SER A 153 3.71 -9.36 -7.37
C SER A 153 3.26 -10.09 -6.09
N VAL A 154 2.92 -11.36 -6.17
CA VAL A 154 2.39 -12.14 -5.03
C VAL A 154 3.40 -12.22 -3.89
N ALA A 155 4.70 -12.41 -4.20
CA ALA A 155 5.74 -12.49 -3.17
C ALA A 155 5.84 -11.21 -2.34
N SER A 156 5.83 -10.03 -2.96
CA SER A 156 5.84 -8.75 -2.25
C SER A 156 4.52 -8.45 -1.52
N SER A 157 3.39 -8.93 -2.04
CA SER A 157 2.11 -8.85 -1.34
C SER A 157 2.07 -9.76 -0.11
N LEU A 158 2.70 -10.95 -0.17
CA LEU A 158 2.85 -11.81 1.00
C LEU A 158 3.75 -11.16 2.08
N GLU A 159 4.86 -10.52 1.68
CA GLU A 159 5.69 -9.74 2.60
C GLU A 159 4.87 -8.62 3.27
N ASN A 160 4.01 -7.94 2.53
CA ASN A 160 3.09 -6.94 3.06
C ASN A 160 2.14 -7.54 4.13
N VAL A 161 1.58 -8.72 3.89
CA VAL A 161 0.72 -9.41 4.86
C VAL A 161 1.50 -9.74 6.13
N VAL A 162 2.73 -10.22 6.02
CA VAL A 162 3.61 -10.49 7.18
C VAL A 162 3.87 -9.22 7.98
N TYR A 163 4.18 -8.10 7.30
CA TYR A 163 4.37 -6.80 7.96
C TYR A 163 3.13 -6.39 8.75
N LEU A 164 1.95 -6.42 8.14
CA LEU A 164 0.68 -6.07 8.80
C LEU A 164 0.39 -6.97 10.00
N GLU A 165 0.67 -8.27 9.88
CA GLU A 165 0.47 -9.22 10.98
C GLU A 165 1.42 -8.96 12.15
N LEU A 166 2.68 -8.59 11.88
CA LEU A 166 3.62 -8.17 12.93
C LEU A 166 3.11 -6.92 13.66
N CYS A 167 2.65 -5.90 12.92
CA CYS A 167 2.05 -4.70 13.51
C CYS A 167 0.81 -5.05 14.34
N ARG A 168 -0.07 -5.93 13.83
CA ARG A 168 -1.28 -6.38 14.54
C ARG A 168 -0.95 -7.08 15.87
N ARG A 169 0.17 -7.77 15.95
CA ARG A 169 0.67 -8.42 17.15
C ARG A 169 1.38 -7.45 18.11
N GLY A 170 1.51 -6.19 17.76
CA GLY A 170 2.15 -5.16 18.57
C GLY A 170 3.66 -5.11 18.47
N TYR A 171 4.25 -5.76 17.47
CA TYR A 171 5.68 -5.60 17.22
C TYR A 171 5.97 -4.23 16.60
N THR A 172 7.08 -3.63 17.02
CA THR A 172 7.67 -2.49 16.34
C THR A 172 8.53 -3.01 15.17
N VAL A 173 8.16 -2.68 13.96
CA VAL A 173 8.81 -3.17 12.72
C VAL A 173 9.57 -2.03 12.09
#